data_18edb1ebe5867ec7e1abf00efd016e76
#
_entry.id   18edb1ebe5867ec7e1abf00efd016e76
#
_cell.length_a   1.000
_cell.length_b   1.000
_cell.length_c   1.000
_cell.angle_alpha   90.00
_cell.angle_beta   90.00
_cell.angle_gamma   90.00
#
_symmetry.space_group_name_H-M   'P 1'
#
loop_
_entity.id
_entity.type
_entity.pdbx_description
1 polymer ?
#
loop_
_entity_poly.entity_id
_entity_poly.type
_entity_poly.pdbx_seq_one_letter_code
_entity_poly.pdbx_strand_id
1 'polypeptide(L)'
;MELRGGLTPEEKVKHYKNIRSGWVRKETEHFWADDAANPYTEKKPFLWLRGHQMGGKSILWGKQTYRWSDLDFEANAKDGNGVDWPIRYKDIEPWYTYVEKFAGISGEALNLPQLPDSHFLPPMELNCVEKHVKSSIEKEFLGRNMIIGRVAHLTQPHNGRGQCQNRNRCNRGCPYGAYFSSNSVTLPSANATGNLTIRPYSIVQSLIYDEAKEKVTGVRIIDSETKEVIEYFSKIVFVNASALSTTQILMNSKSNRFENGLGNDSGELGHNLMDHTYRVGAMGKVDGFDDKYYKGRRPNGIYIPRYVNIDEKSKSDKFVRGFGFQGSGFRGGNPANIESFGADYKDSILKPGPWKFFITGFAECLPYHDNQLSLNNDVLDKWGQPTLTIDAEFKANEKALNKQIQEDAVEMLEKAGLKDILGFDKEHPPGYGVHEMGTARMGRDPKTSVLNGFNQVHAAKNVFVTDGACMTSSSCVNPSLTYMAITARAANHAVSELKKLNI
;
A
#
# COMPACT_ATOMS: atom_id res chain seq x y z
N MET A 1 -23.86 -14.80 -14.90
CA MET A 1 -22.56 -14.40 -15.50
C MET A 1 -22.57 -12.88 -15.55
N GLU A 2 -21.82 -12.18 -14.70
CA GLU A 2 -21.68 -10.73 -14.84
C GLU A 2 -20.75 -10.47 -16.01
N LEU A 3 -21.27 -9.90 -17.06
CA LEU A 3 -20.46 -9.39 -18.16
C LEU A 3 -19.54 -8.30 -17.59
N ARG A 4 -18.24 -8.54 -17.62
CA ARG A 4 -17.23 -7.53 -17.31
C ARG A 4 -17.11 -6.60 -18.51
N GLY A 5 -18.00 -5.62 -18.59
CA GLY A 5 -17.91 -4.56 -19.60
C GLY A 5 -16.63 -3.75 -19.42
N GLY A 6 -15.98 -3.35 -20.49
CA GLY A 6 -14.92 -2.35 -20.46
C GLY A 6 -15.47 -0.97 -20.06
N LEU A 7 -14.57 -0.05 -19.72
CA LEU A 7 -14.93 1.35 -19.50
C LEU A 7 -15.42 2.01 -20.79
N THR A 8 -16.47 2.81 -20.70
CA THR A 8 -16.95 3.63 -21.82
C THR A 8 -15.92 4.72 -22.19
N PRO A 9 -15.99 5.33 -23.37
CA PRO A 9 -15.11 6.45 -23.72
C PRO A 9 -15.15 7.60 -22.69
N GLU A 10 -16.32 7.92 -22.15
CA GLU A 10 -16.50 8.94 -21.13
C GLU A 10 -15.82 8.57 -19.81
N GLU A 11 -15.98 7.33 -19.33
CA GLU A 11 -15.29 6.82 -18.15
C GLU A 11 -13.77 6.77 -18.34
N LYS A 12 -13.29 6.53 -19.57
CA LYS A 12 -11.86 6.60 -19.89
C LYS A 12 -11.33 8.03 -19.79
N VAL A 13 -12.09 9.03 -20.17
CA VAL A 13 -11.69 10.44 -20.01
C VAL A 13 -11.56 10.82 -18.55
N LYS A 14 -12.47 10.37 -17.69
CA LYS A 14 -12.40 10.61 -16.24
C LYS A 14 -11.13 10.07 -15.59
N HIS A 15 -10.67 8.92 -16.05
CA HIS A 15 -9.53 8.21 -15.48
C HIS A 15 -8.33 8.17 -16.43
N TYR A 16 -8.16 9.19 -17.27
CA TYR A 16 -7.23 9.17 -18.40
C TYR A 16 -5.77 8.88 -17.98
N LYS A 17 -5.33 9.30 -16.80
CA LYS A 17 -3.99 9.01 -16.29
C LYS A 17 -3.88 7.59 -15.74
N ASN A 18 -4.89 7.12 -15.01
CA ASN A 18 -4.83 5.88 -14.24
C ASN A 18 -5.34 4.65 -14.99
N ILE A 19 -6.04 4.83 -16.10
CA ILE A 19 -6.63 3.70 -16.86
C ILE A 19 -5.58 2.72 -17.36
N ARG A 20 -4.39 3.20 -17.70
CA ARG A 20 -3.26 2.38 -18.13
C ARG A 20 -2.76 1.41 -17.05
N SER A 21 -3.08 1.65 -15.78
CA SER A 21 -2.68 0.79 -14.66
C SER A 21 -3.43 -0.56 -14.64
N GLY A 22 -4.63 -0.62 -15.21
CA GLY A 22 -5.54 -1.76 -15.08
C GLY A 22 -6.19 -1.91 -13.71
N TRP A 23 -5.95 -0.98 -12.77
CA TRP A 23 -6.62 -0.96 -11.46
C TRP A 23 -8.05 -0.43 -11.56
N VAL A 24 -8.30 0.58 -12.41
CA VAL A 24 -9.63 1.13 -12.64
C VAL A 24 -10.39 0.20 -13.59
N ARG A 25 -11.48 -0.36 -13.10
CA ARG A 25 -12.36 -1.29 -13.81
C ARG A 25 -13.80 -0.84 -13.67
N LYS A 26 -14.66 -1.22 -14.61
CA LYS A 26 -16.08 -0.86 -14.61
C LYS A 26 -16.79 -1.09 -13.27
N GLU A 27 -16.55 -2.24 -12.65
CA GLU A 27 -17.18 -2.59 -11.38
C GLU A 27 -16.66 -1.85 -10.15
N THR A 28 -15.53 -1.15 -10.25
CA THR A 28 -14.88 -0.40 -9.16
C THR A 28 -14.57 1.05 -9.52
N GLU A 29 -14.97 1.51 -10.71
CA GLU A 29 -14.69 2.84 -11.23
C GLU A 29 -15.10 3.94 -10.24
N HIS A 30 -16.27 3.80 -9.63
CA HIS A 30 -16.82 4.75 -8.67
C HIS A 30 -16.02 4.89 -7.35
N PHE A 31 -15.07 4.01 -7.08
CA PHE A 31 -14.17 4.12 -5.93
C PHE A 31 -12.88 4.90 -6.24
N TRP A 32 -12.63 5.20 -7.51
CA TRP A 32 -11.42 5.90 -7.92
C TRP A 32 -11.71 7.38 -8.19
N ALA A 33 -10.77 8.23 -7.79
CA ALA A 33 -10.88 9.65 -8.09
C ALA A 33 -10.88 9.88 -9.59
N ASP A 34 -11.75 10.77 -10.03
CA ASP A 34 -11.81 11.27 -11.39
C ASP A 34 -10.60 12.19 -11.63
N ASP A 35 -9.69 11.80 -12.51
CA ASP A 35 -8.46 12.53 -12.80
C ASP A 35 -8.72 13.89 -13.47
N ALA A 36 -9.81 14.01 -14.22
CA ALA A 36 -10.19 15.27 -14.88
C ALA A 36 -10.74 16.29 -13.89
N ALA A 37 -11.55 15.82 -12.91
CA ALA A 37 -12.11 16.67 -11.87
C ALA A 37 -11.16 16.92 -10.68
N ASN A 38 -10.11 16.12 -10.55
CA ASN A 38 -9.12 16.22 -9.50
C ASN A 38 -7.71 16.18 -10.12
N PRO A 39 -7.30 17.23 -10.83
CA PRO A 39 -6.05 17.25 -11.59
C PRO A 39 -4.82 17.24 -10.67
N TYR A 40 -3.71 16.78 -11.21
CA TYR A 40 -2.36 16.94 -10.69
C TYR A 40 -1.38 17.06 -11.85
N THR A 41 -0.23 17.65 -11.61
CA THR A 41 0.83 17.82 -12.60
C THR A 41 1.94 16.82 -12.36
N GLU A 42 2.35 16.10 -13.39
CA GLU A 42 3.51 15.21 -13.36
C GLU A 42 4.63 15.80 -14.21
N LYS A 43 5.81 16.06 -13.61
CA LYS A 43 7.03 16.43 -14.36
C LYS A 43 7.68 15.24 -15.04
N LYS A 44 7.61 14.09 -14.38
CA LYS A 44 7.94 12.78 -14.91
C LYS A 44 6.71 11.88 -14.74
N PRO A 45 6.54 10.82 -15.55
CA PRO A 45 5.35 9.96 -15.46
C PRO A 45 5.11 9.47 -14.04
N PHE A 46 3.89 9.66 -13.53
CA PHE A 46 3.44 9.22 -12.22
C PHE A 46 1.97 8.76 -12.29
N LEU A 47 1.61 7.74 -11.53
CA LEU A 47 0.24 7.22 -11.48
C LEU A 47 -0.36 7.38 -10.08
N TRP A 48 -1.01 8.51 -9.81
CA TRP A 48 -1.63 8.74 -8.52
C TRP A 48 -3.01 8.10 -8.40
N LEU A 49 -3.01 6.84 -7.98
CA LEU A 49 -4.22 6.02 -7.76
C LEU A 49 -4.82 6.32 -6.39
N ARG A 50 -5.93 7.05 -6.35
CA ARG A 50 -6.56 7.49 -5.11
C ARG A 50 -8.08 7.37 -5.14
N GLY A 51 -8.72 7.40 -3.96
CA GLY A 51 -10.17 7.40 -3.80
C GLY A 51 -10.58 8.29 -2.63
N HIS A 52 -11.70 8.96 -2.75
CA HIS A 52 -12.20 9.95 -1.78
C HIS A 52 -13.38 9.44 -0.96
N GLN A 53 -13.85 8.22 -1.18
CA GLN A 53 -14.96 7.64 -0.45
C GLN A 53 -14.60 7.30 1.00
N MET A 54 -15.59 7.22 1.86
CA MET A 54 -15.44 6.75 3.24
C MET A 54 -14.83 5.35 3.26
N GLY A 55 -13.79 5.16 4.09
CA GLY A 55 -12.99 3.94 4.12
C GLY A 55 -11.78 3.96 3.18
N GLY A 56 -11.68 4.93 2.26
CA GLY A 56 -10.54 5.13 1.38
C GLY A 56 -10.12 3.88 0.62
N LYS A 57 -8.83 3.75 0.35
CA LYS A 57 -8.25 2.57 -0.33
C LYS A 57 -8.35 1.25 0.49
N SER A 58 -8.76 1.29 1.78
CA SER A 58 -8.97 0.07 2.56
C SER A 58 -10.06 -0.85 2.00
N ILE A 59 -10.92 -0.35 1.12
CA ILE A 59 -11.94 -1.15 0.42
C ILE A 59 -11.33 -1.93 -0.75
N LEU A 60 -10.24 -1.42 -1.34
CA LEU A 60 -9.65 -1.92 -2.59
C LEU A 60 -8.29 -2.60 -2.42
N TRP A 61 -7.62 -2.43 -1.27
CA TRP A 61 -6.26 -2.94 -1.05
C TRP A 61 -6.13 -4.48 -1.17
N GLY A 62 -4.91 -4.97 -1.38
CA GLY A 62 -4.62 -6.40 -1.53
C GLY A 62 -4.70 -7.21 -0.23
N LYS A 63 -4.83 -6.57 0.94
CA LYS A 63 -4.89 -7.16 2.28
C LYS A 63 -3.64 -7.93 2.67
N GLN A 64 -2.53 -7.75 1.96
CA GLN A 64 -1.23 -8.32 2.29
C GLN A 64 -0.71 -7.70 3.59
N THR A 65 -0.27 -8.53 4.52
CA THR A 65 0.09 -8.10 5.87
C THR A 65 1.36 -8.80 6.32
N TYR A 66 2.46 -8.06 6.27
CA TYR A 66 3.78 -8.53 6.67
C TYR A 66 4.37 -7.55 7.66
N ARG A 67 5.05 -8.06 8.69
CA ARG A 67 5.84 -7.23 9.60
C ARG A 67 7.13 -6.82 8.91
N TRP A 68 7.53 -5.59 9.12
CA TRP A 68 8.88 -5.15 8.85
C TRP A 68 9.82 -5.66 9.94
N SER A 69 11.09 -5.84 9.60
CA SER A 69 12.15 -6.26 10.51
C SER A 69 13.18 -5.15 10.75
N ASP A 70 14.17 -5.38 11.59
CA ASP A 70 15.29 -4.44 11.72
C ASP A 70 16.13 -4.34 10.44
N LEU A 71 16.02 -5.31 9.51
CA LEU A 71 16.59 -5.18 8.17
C LEU A 71 16.02 -3.94 7.44
N ASP A 72 14.75 -3.61 7.70
CA ASP A 72 14.06 -2.47 7.12
C ASP A 72 14.26 -1.19 7.95
N PHE A 73 14.18 -1.28 9.29
CA PHE A 73 14.34 -0.13 10.18
C PHE A 73 15.77 0.36 10.32
N GLU A 74 16.77 -0.43 9.98
CA GLU A 74 18.19 -0.06 9.98
C GLU A 74 18.75 0.19 8.58
N ALA A 75 17.95 -0.01 7.55
CA ALA A 75 18.40 0.00 6.16
C ALA A 75 19.11 1.29 5.79
N ASN A 76 18.53 2.45 6.09
CA ASN A 76 19.11 3.76 5.80
C ASN A 76 20.44 3.99 6.54
N ALA A 77 20.52 3.54 7.80
CA ALA A 77 21.77 3.65 8.58
C ALA A 77 22.87 2.75 8.03
N LYS A 78 22.51 1.57 7.50
CA LYS A 78 23.47 0.58 6.98
C LYS A 78 24.05 0.97 5.62
N ASP A 79 23.22 1.51 4.73
CA ASP A 79 23.64 1.83 3.36
C ASP A 79 23.85 3.33 3.08
N GLY A 80 23.56 4.19 4.05
CA GLY A 80 23.75 5.64 3.95
C GLY A 80 22.74 6.37 3.07
N ASN A 81 21.66 5.71 2.64
CA ASN A 81 20.61 6.32 1.83
C ASN A 81 19.46 6.86 2.72
N GLY A 82 19.34 8.17 2.81
CA GLY A 82 18.36 8.86 3.66
C GLY A 82 18.80 8.97 5.11
N VAL A 83 17.85 9.26 6.01
CA VAL A 83 18.09 9.37 7.45
C VAL A 83 17.74 8.06 8.16
N ASP A 84 18.39 7.80 9.28
CA ASP A 84 18.08 6.61 10.10
C ASP A 84 16.69 6.72 10.72
N TRP A 85 15.98 5.60 10.79
CA TRP A 85 14.70 5.52 11.49
C TRP A 85 14.88 5.86 12.98
N PRO A 86 13.95 6.63 13.57
CA PRO A 86 14.01 6.93 15.00
C PRO A 86 13.54 5.75 15.88
N ILE A 87 13.03 4.69 15.27
CA ILE A 87 12.52 3.47 15.92
C ILE A 87 13.20 2.22 15.37
N ARG A 88 13.04 1.09 16.08
CA ARG A 88 13.49 -0.26 15.71
C ARG A 88 12.33 -1.24 15.82
N TYR A 89 12.51 -2.47 15.35
CA TYR A 89 11.48 -3.52 15.40
C TYR A 89 10.90 -3.69 16.82
N LYS A 90 11.74 -3.72 17.85
CA LYS A 90 11.33 -3.84 19.26
C LYS A 90 10.36 -2.75 19.73
N ASP A 91 10.43 -1.55 19.14
CA ASP A 91 9.59 -0.41 19.52
C ASP A 91 8.18 -0.52 18.91
N ILE A 92 8.02 -1.30 17.84
CA ILE A 92 6.77 -1.45 17.08
C ILE A 92 6.15 -2.85 17.21
N GLU A 93 6.91 -3.88 17.60
CA GLU A 93 6.44 -5.25 17.71
C GLU A 93 5.17 -5.42 18.57
N PRO A 94 5.05 -4.81 19.77
CA PRO A 94 3.82 -4.91 20.57
C PRO A 94 2.60 -4.37 19.83
N TRP A 95 2.79 -3.35 19.00
CA TRP A 95 1.73 -2.71 18.22
C TRP A 95 1.35 -3.51 16.99
N TYR A 96 2.28 -4.20 16.35
CA TYR A 96 1.98 -5.23 15.35
C TYR A 96 1.08 -6.31 15.96
N THR A 97 1.48 -6.86 17.11
CA THR A 97 0.70 -7.87 17.82
C THR A 97 -0.71 -7.39 18.18
N TYR A 98 -0.84 -6.14 18.66
CA TYR A 98 -2.12 -5.53 18.97
C TYR A 98 -3.04 -5.45 17.75
N VAL A 99 -2.53 -4.91 16.64
CA VAL A 99 -3.28 -4.73 15.40
C VAL A 99 -3.66 -6.07 14.77
N GLU A 100 -2.75 -7.03 14.75
CA GLU A 100 -2.98 -8.36 14.18
C GLU A 100 -4.07 -9.14 14.91
N LYS A 101 -4.06 -9.08 16.24
CA LYS A 101 -5.13 -9.66 17.07
C LYS A 101 -6.48 -8.98 16.84
N PHE A 102 -6.48 -7.68 16.62
CA PHE A 102 -7.69 -6.93 16.32
C PHE A 102 -8.22 -7.24 14.92
N ALA A 103 -7.36 -7.21 13.92
CA ALA A 103 -7.72 -7.39 12.51
C ALA A 103 -8.09 -8.83 12.16
N GLY A 104 -7.41 -9.82 12.74
CA GLY A 104 -7.46 -11.22 12.34
C GLY A 104 -6.66 -11.44 11.06
N ILE A 105 -5.40 -11.87 11.23
CA ILE A 105 -4.49 -12.16 10.12
C ILE A 105 -4.36 -13.66 9.95
N SER A 106 -4.60 -14.19 8.75
CA SER A 106 -4.31 -15.57 8.42
C SER A 106 -2.93 -15.71 7.76
N GLY A 107 -2.20 -16.75 8.09
CA GLY A 107 -0.86 -16.96 7.58
C GLY A 107 -0.13 -18.13 8.19
N GLU A 108 1.13 -18.26 7.80
CA GLU A 108 2.04 -19.32 8.21
C GLU A 108 3.31 -18.71 8.84
N ALA A 109 3.75 -19.29 9.96
CA ALA A 109 5.01 -18.91 10.61
C ALA A 109 6.19 -19.59 9.91
N LEU A 110 7.28 -18.84 9.73
CA LEU A 110 8.51 -19.32 9.07
C LEU A 110 9.76 -19.22 9.96
N ASN A 111 9.69 -18.45 11.05
CA ASN A 111 10.83 -18.12 11.90
C ASN A 111 12.00 -17.49 11.14
N LEU A 112 11.71 -16.62 10.15
CA LEU A 112 12.71 -15.91 9.37
C LEU A 112 12.99 -14.53 9.97
N PRO A 113 14.27 -14.15 10.22
CA PRO A 113 14.61 -12.84 10.78
C PRO A 113 14.12 -11.65 9.93
N GLN A 114 14.18 -11.79 8.59
CA GLN A 114 13.75 -10.77 7.64
C GLN A 114 12.23 -10.72 7.43
N LEU A 115 11.47 -11.67 7.99
CA LEU A 115 10.01 -11.71 7.93
C LEU A 115 9.44 -12.18 9.27
N PRO A 116 9.45 -11.34 10.32
CA PRO A 116 9.00 -11.72 11.64
C PRO A 116 7.57 -12.29 11.64
N ASP A 117 7.36 -13.26 12.51
CA ASP A 117 6.07 -13.94 12.60
C ASP A 117 5.05 -13.16 13.42
N SER A 118 3.79 -13.44 13.16
CA SER A 118 2.61 -12.84 13.75
C SER A 118 1.81 -13.85 14.59
N HIS A 119 0.72 -13.37 15.18
CA HIS A 119 -0.34 -14.21 15.73
C HIS A 119 -1.33 -14.57 14.62
N PHE A 120 -1.11 -15.69 13.95
CA PHE A 120 -1.90 -16.08 12.80
C PHE A 120 -3.16 -16.87 13.15
N LEU A 121 -4.24 -16.57 12.43
CA LEU A 121 -5.31 -17.53 12.17
C LEU A 121 -4.79 -18.61 11.21
N PRO A 122 -5.43 -19.79 11.11
CA PRO A 122 -5.00 -20.83 10.19
C PRO A 122 -4.75 -20.29 8.78
N PRO A 123 -3.68 -20.74 8.08
CA PRO A 123 -3.38 -20.27 6.73
C PRO A 123 -4.43 -20.75 5.73
N MET A 124 -4.57 -20.03 4.63
CA MET A 124 -5.29 -20.53 3.46
C MET A 124 -4.48 -21.61 2.77
N GLU A 125 -5.13 -22.55 2.11
CA GLU A 125 -4.44 -23.62 1.39
C GLU A 125 -3.83 -23.16 0.06
N LEU A 126 -2.67 -23.70 -0.26
CA LEU A 126 -2.09 -23.65 -1.60
C LEU A 126 -2.88 -24.57 -2.55
N ASN A 127 -3.11 -24.14 -3.79
CA ASN A 127 -3.68 -25.03 -4.82
C ASN A 127 -2.64 -26.03 -5.35
N CYS A 128 -3.07 -26.95 -6.21
CA CYS A 128 -2.22 -28.02 -6.74
C CYS A 128 -0.96 -27.50 -7.44
N VAL A 129 -1.09 -26.45 -8.26
CA VAL A 129 0.03 -25.85 -8.97
C VAL A 129 0.97 -25.13 -8.02
N GLU A 130 0.43 -24.40 -7.05
CA GLU A 130 1.25 -23.70 -6.06
C GLU A 130 2.03 -24.67 -5.16
N LYS A 131 1.45 -25.83 -4.81
CA LYS A 131 2.15 -26.90 -4.08
C LYS A 131 3.31 -27.48 -4.88
N HIS A 132 3.10 -27.70 -6.20
CA HIS A 132 4.12 -28.16 -7.13
C HIS A 132 5.28 -27.17 -7.24
N VAL A 133 4.97 -25.90 -7.51
CA VAL A 133 5.98 -24.84 -7.66
C VAL A 133 6.73 -24.61 -6.34
N LYS A 134 6.04 -24.60 -5.18
CA LYS A 134 6.69 -24.51 -3.86
C LYS A 134 7.72 -25.62 -3.68
N SER A 135 7.31 -26.87 -3.90
CA SER A 135 8.22 -28.02 -3.72
C SER A 135 9.47 -27.92 -4.62
N SER A 136 9.31 -27.44 -5.84
CA SER A 136 10.42 -27.27 -6.77
C SER A 136 11.35 -26.14 -6.37
N ILE A 137 10.81 -24.96 -6.02
CA ILE A 137 11.60 -23.80 -5.63
C ILE A 137 12.40 -24.10 -4.36
N GLU A 138 11.77 -24.64 -3.34
CA GLU A 138 12.44 -24.93 -2.05
C GLU A 138 13.48 -26.04 -2.15
N LYS A 139 13.36 -26.95 -3.12
CA LYS A 139 14.36 -27.97 -3.44
C LYS A 139 15.57 -27.41 -4.19
N GLU A 140 15.33 -26.56 -5.18
CA GLU A 140 16.37 -26.09 -6.11
C GLU A 140 17.09 -24.83 -5.58
N PHE A 141 16.46 -24.04 -4.71
CA PHE A 141 16.99 -22.76 -4.23
C PHE A 141 17.03 -22.70 -2.70
N LEU A 142 18.21 -22.85 -2.14
CA LEU A 142 18.38 -22.71 -0.70
C LEU A 142 18.01 -21.28 -0.24
N GLY A 143 17.12 -21.20 0.76
CA GLY A 143 16.70 -19.92 1.35
C GLY A 143 15.55 -19.21 0.62
N ARG A 144 15.09 -19.70 -0.52
CA ARG A 144 13.88 -19.20 -1.18
C ARG A 144 12.64 -19.96 -0.69
N ASN A 145 12.04 -19.50 0.40
CA ASN A 145 10.84 -20.11 0.97
C ASN A 145 9.58 -19.57 0.29
N MET A 146 8.68 -20.44 -0.13
CA MET A 146 7.41 -20.04 -0.70
C MET A 146 6.25 -20.40 0.22
N ILE A 147 5.50 -19.40 0.68
CA ILE A 147 4.35 -19.57 1.56
C ILE A 147 3.05 -19.10 0.92
N ILE A 148 1.93 -19.46 1.53
CA ILE A 148 0.69 -18.74 1.28
C ILE A 148 0.81 -17.32 1.82
N GLY A 149 0.31 -16.32 1.08
CA GLY A 149 0.38 -14.92 1.52
C GLY A 149 -0.27 -14.71 2.90
N ARG A 150 0.39 -13.93 3.76
CA ARG A 150 -0.17 -13.48 5.04
C ARG A 150 -1.17 -12.37 4.79
N VAL A 151 -2.40 -12.53 5.24
CA VAL A 151 -3.49 -11.66 4.76
C VAL A 151 -4.52 -11.33 5.83
N ALA A 152 -5.01 -10.09 5.77
CA ALA A 152 -6.13 -9.64 6.62
C ALA A 152 -7.48 -10.17 6.10
N HIS A 153 -7.56 -11.50 5.95
CA HIS A 153 -8.76 -12.26 5.62
C HIS A 153 -8.97 -13.37 6.64
N LEU A 154 -10.19 -13.51 7.09
CA LEU A 154 -10.53 -14.49 8.11
C LEU A 154 -10.70 -15.89 7.52
N THR A 155 -9.97 -16.85 8.03
CA THR A 155 -10.13 -18.29 7.73
C THR A 155 -11.04 -18.99 8.72
N GLN A 156 -11.38 -18.33 9.81
CA GLN A 156 -12.37 -18.73 10.80
C GLN A 156 -13.08 -17.49 11.36
N PRO A 157 -14.24 -17.62 12.02
CA PRO A 157 -14.91 -16.48 12.66
C PRO A 157 -14.01 -15.76 13.66
N HIS A 158 -14.04 -14.42 13.66
CA HIS A 158 -13.19 -13.61 14.53
C HIS A 158 -13.86 -12.26 14.83
N ASN A 159 -13.95 -11.91 16.12
CA ASN A 159 -14.51 -10.64 16.59
C ASN A 159 -15.85 -10.28 15.93
N GLY A 160 -16.80 -11.22 15.92
CA GLY A 160 -18.15 -11.03 15.37
C GLY A 160 -18.23 -11.04 13.83
N ARG A 161 -17.14 -11.27 13.13
CA ARG A 161 -17.06 -11.36 11.65
C ARG A 161 -16.98 -12.83 11.21
N GLY A 162 -17.58 -13.12 10.05
CA GLY A 162 -17.57 -14.47 9.48
C GLY A 162 -16.30 -14.77 8.66
N GLN A 163 -16.03 -16.04 8.42
CA GLN A 163 -14.90 -16.50 7.61
C GLN A 163 -15.09 -16.22 6.11
N CYS A 164 -14.00 -16.20 5.36
CA CYS A 164 -13.98 -16.05 3.92
C CYS A 164 -14.71 -17.20 3.22
N GLN A 165 -15.59 -16.88 2.29
CA GLN A 165 -16.35 -17.83 1.48
C GLN A 165 -15.78 -18.01 0.05
N ASN A 166 -14.56 -17.58 -0.21
CA ASN A 166 -13.87 -17.69 -1.51
C ASN A 166 -14.70 -17.22 -2.73
N ARG A 167 -15.48 -16.15 -2.58
CA ARG A 167 -16.42 -15.67 -3.59
C ARG A 167 -15.78 -14.89 -4.74
N ASN A 168 -14.52 -14.54 -4.65
CA ASN A 168 -13.80 -13.69 -5.61
C ASN A 168 -14.46 -12.33 -5.88
N ARG A 169 -15.07 -11.72 -4.87
CA ARG A 169 -15.82 -10.44 -4.96
C ARG A 169 -15.36 -9.40 -3.93
N CYS A 170 -14.10 -9.50 -3.47
CA CYS A 170 -13.58 -8.66 -2.38
C CYS A 170 -13.68 -7.16 -2.67
N ASN A 171 -13.46 -6.74 -3.93
CA ASN A 171 -13.52 -5.33 -4.33
C ASN A 171 -14.95 -4.76 -4.40
N ARG A 172 -15.97 -5.57 -4.17
CA ARG A 172 -17.39 -5.16 -4.17
C ARG A 172 -17.99 -5.17 -2.77
N GLY A 173 -17.14 -5.29 -1.75
CA GLY A 173 -17.55 -5.49 -0.37
C GLY A 173 -17.73 -6.96 0.00
N CYS A 174 -17.64 -7.25 1.29
CA CYS A 174 -17.77 -8.60 1.84
C CYS A 174 -18.89 -8.63 2.88
N PRO A 175 -20.05 -9.27 2.58
CA PRO A 175 -21.16 -9.32 3.53
C PRO A 175 -20.87 -10.12 4.80
N TYR A 176 -19.78 -10.90 4.80
CA TYR A 176 -19.30 -11.66 5.96
C TYR A 176 -18.30 -10.87 6.82
N GLY A 177 -17.89 -9.69 6.38
CA GLY A 177 -16.81 -8.94 7.05
C GLY A 177 -15.47 -9.68 7.08
N ALA A 178 -15.29 -10.72 6.23
CA ALA A 178 -14.13 -11.62 6.27
C ALA A 178 -12.82 -10.95 5.91
N TYR A 179 -12.82 -9.92 5.04
CA TYR A 179 -11.63 -9.13 4.80
C TYR A 179 -11.65 -7.83 5.61
N PHE A 180 -10.48 -7.39 6.00
CA PHE A 180 -10.32 -6.15 6.73
C PHE A 180 -10.50 -4.92 5.82
N SER A 181 -11.37 -4.01 6.24
CA SER A 181 -11.48 -2.65 5.73
C SER A 181 -11.92 -1.73 6.86
N SER A 182 -11.72 -0.43 6.72
CA SER A 182 -12.22 0.53 7.72
C SER A 182 -13.72 0.40 7.90
N ASN A 183 -14.48 0.21 6.82
CA ASN A 183 -15.94 0.11 6.86
C ASN A 183 -16.44 -1.19 7.54
N SER A 184 -15.68 -2.27 7.48
CA SER A 184 -16.09 -3.55 8.06
C SER A 184 -15.54 -3.80 9.47
N VAL A 185 -14.53 -3.04 9.91
CA VAL A 185 -13.82 -3.33 11.17
C VAL A 185 -13.63 -2.11 12.05
N THR A 186 -12.79 -1.14 11.64
CA THR A 186 -12.39 -0.04 12.52
C THR A 186 -13.51 0.95 12.79
N LEU A 187 -14.26 1.37 11.76
CA LEU A 187 -15.39 2.30 11.94
C LEU A 187 -16.53 1.70 12.77
N PRO A 188 -16.99 0.47 12.53
CA PRO A 188 -17.97 -0.16 13.43
C PRO A 188 -17.49 -0.27 14.87
N SER A 189 -16.22 -0.66 15.09
CA SER A 189 -15.65 -0.76 16.44
C SER A 189 -15.56 0.60 17.13
N ALA A 190 -15.16 1.64 16.41
CA ALA A 190 -15.14 2.99 16.94
C ALA A 190 -16.55 3.52 17.25
N ASN A 191 -17.52 3.26 16.35
CA ASN A 191 -18.90 3.66 16.55
C ASN A 191 -19.54 3.00 17.78
N ALA A 192 -19.18 1.75 18.07
CA ALA A 192 -19.66 1.03 19.25
C ALA A 192 -19.23 1.66 20.58
N THR A 193 -18.21 2.54 20.57
CA THR A 193 -17.80 3.31 21.77
C THR A 193 -18.73 4.48 22.11
N GLY A 194 -19.60 4.89 21.18
CA GLY A 194 -20.43 6.09 21.30
C GLY A 194 -19.67 7.42 21.15
N ASN A 195 -18.35 7.37 20.85
CA ASN A 195 -17.49 8.57 20.79
C ASN A 195 -17.02 8.90 19.35
N LEU A 196 -17.62 8.28 18.33
CA LEU A 196 -17.27 8.54 16.95
C LEU A 196 -18.27 9.51 16.31
N THR A 197 -17.75 10.60 15.73
CA THR A 197 -18.49 11.44 14.77
C THR A 197 -17.80 11.34 13.41
N ILE A 198 -18.54 11.01 12.36
CA ILE A 198 -18.06 10.98 10.97
C ILE A 198 -18.73 12.09 10.20
N ARG A 199 -17.93 12.92 9.54
CA ARG A 199 -18.43 13.95 8.64
C ARG A 199 -17.92 13.69 7.23
N PRO A 200 -18.73 13.10 6.35
CA PRO A 200 -18.43 13.01 4.91
C PRO A 200 -18.51 14.40 4.24
N TYR A 201 -18.25 14.46 2.96
CA TYR A 201 -18.30 15.70 2.15
C TYR A 201 -17.40 16.82 2.68
N SER A 202 -16.30 16.46 3.33
CA SER A 202 -15.38 17.41 3.97
C SER A 202 -14.00 17.35 3.33
N ILE A 203 -13.65 18.40 2.62
CA ILE A 203 -12.34 18.53 1.98
C ILE A 203 -11.44 19.32 2.93
N VAL A 204 -10.49 18.65 3.57
CA VAL A 204 -9.56 19.31 4.48
C VAL A 204 -8.64 20.24 3.68
N GLN A 205 -8.75 21.53 3.96
CA GLN A 205 -7.96 22.57 3.31
C GLN A 205 -6.61 22.74 4.03
N SER A 206 -6.63 22.97 5.33
CA SER A 206 -5.45 23.26 6.14
C SER A 206 -5.70 23.01 7.62
N LEU A 207 -4.62 22.98 8.39
CA LEU A 207 -4.65 23.03 9.85
C LEU A 207 -4.67 24.51 10.31
N ILE A 208 -5.24 24.74 11.48
CA ILE A 208 -5.34 26.08 12.10
C ILE A 208 -4.28 26.14 13.20
N TYR A 209 -3.20 26.88 12.95
CA TYR A 209 -2.13 27.08 13.94
C TYR A 209 -2.38 28.36 14.72
N ASP A 210 -2.31 28.28 16.06
CA ASP A 210 -2.41 29.40 17.00
C ASP A 210 -1.01 29.77 17.46
N GLU A 211 -0.50 30.90 16.99
CA GLU A 211 0.87 31.36 17.29
C GLU A 211 1.09 31.70 18.77
N ALA A 212 0.06 32.18 19.45
CA ALA A 212 0.17 32.51 20.86
C ALA A 212 0.22 31.25 21.77
N LYS A 213 -0.40 30.16 21.32
CA LYS A 213 -0.39 28.88 22.04
C LYS A 213 0.67 27.90 21.47
N GLU A 214 1.35 28.26 20.41
CA GLU A 214 2.35 27.43 19.72
C GLU A 214 1.84 26.02 19.39
N LYS A 215 0.55 25.91 19.00
CA LYS A 215 -0.07 24.62 18.67
C LYS A 215 -1.18 24.74 17.63
N VAL A 216 -1.49 23.60 17.02
CA VAL A 216 -2.66 23.49 16.14
C VAL A 216 -3.92 23.40 17.02
N THR A 217 -4.92 24.20 16.71
CA THR A 217 -6.19 24.25 17.44
C THR A 217 -7.33 23.56 16.69
N GLY A 218 -7.16 23.25 15.40
CA GLY A 218 -8.21 22.63 14.60
C GLY A 218 -7.85 22.47 13.15
N VAL A 219 -8.88 22.22 12.35
CA VAL A 219 -8.80 22.06 10.90
C VAL A 219 -9.81 22.95 10.20
N ARG A 220 -9.45 23.46 9.03
CA ARG A 220 -10.34 24.15 8.11
C ARG A 220 -10.73 23.21 7.00
N ILE A 221 -12.02 23.05 6.76
CA ILE A 221 -12.57 22.22 5.69
C ILE A 221 -13.38 23.06 4.73
N ILE A 222 -13.49 22.57 3.49
CA ILE A 222 -14.50 23.05 2.52
C ILE A 222 -15.56 21.97 2.45
N ASP A 223 -16.81 22.34 2.70
CA ASP A 223 -17.95 21.47 2.44
C ASP A 223 -18.08 21.25 0.94
N SER A 224 -18.03 19.99 0.49
CA SER A 224 -17.99 19.70 -0.94
C SER A 224 -19.30 19.96 -1.66
N GLU A 225 -20.41 20.09 -0.94
CA GLU A 225 -21.75 20.34 -1.47
C GLU A 225 -22.07 21.85 -1.48
N THR A 226 -21.89 22.53 -0.32
CA THR A 226 -22.22 23.96 -0.18
C THR A 226 -21.09 24.89 -0.59
N LYS A 227 -19.84 24.42 -0.61
CA LYS A 227 -18.61 25.19 -0.81
C LYS A 227 -18.27 26.12 0.35
N GLU A 228 -18.98 26.04 1.45
CA GLU A 228 -18.68 26.82 2.66
C GLU A 228 -17.38 26.33 3.32
N VAL A 229 -16.64 27.29 3.84
CA VAL A 229 -15.45 27.01 4.67
C VAL A 229 -15.90 26.90 6.12
N ILE A 230 -15.61 25.75 6.75
CA ILE A 230 -16.03 25.47 8.13
C ILE A 230 -14.78 25.07 8.94
N GLU A 231 -14.74 25.52 10.19
CA GLU A 231 -13.64 25.21 11.12
C GLU A 231 -14.11 24.21 12.20
N TYR A 232 -13.27 23.21 12.46
CA TYR A 232 -13.45 22.26 13.55
C TYR A 232 -12.27 22.32 14.48
N PHE A 233 -12.52 22.39 15.78
CA PHE A 233 -11.49 22.55 16.82
C PHE A 233 -11.27 21.25 17.57
N SER A 234 -9.99 20.98 17.89
CA SER A 234 -9.56 19.76 18.57
C SER A 234 -8.26 19.99 19.33
N LYS A 235 -8.04 19.22 20.40
CA LYS A 235 -6.78 19.26 21.16
C LYS A 235 -5.66 18.52 20.43
N ILE A 236 -5.99 17.48 19.67
CA ILE A 236 -5.04 16.62 18.91
C ILE A 236 -5.56 16.47 17.51
N VAL A 237 -4.67 16.51 16.52
CA VAL A 237 -5.01 16.29 15.11
C VAL A 237 -4.14 15.17 14.54
N PHE A 238 -4.77 14.15 13.95
CA PHE A 238 -4.12 13.15 13.11
C PHE A 238 -4.38 13.47 11.65
N VAL A 239 -3.32 13.68 10.87
CA VAL A 239 -3.41 13.94 9.43
C VAL A 239 -3.03 12.65 8.70
N ASN A 240 -4.04 11.93 8.19
CA ASN A 240 -3.89 10.61 7.59
C ASN A 240 -4.66 10.50 6.26
N ALA A 241 -4.42 11.46 5.37
CA ALA A 241 -5.11 11.58 4.09
C ALA A 241 -4.41 10.82 2.93
N SER A 242 -3.49 9.91 3.23
CA SER A 242 -2.47 9.26 2.40
C SER A 242 -1.26 10.18 2.08
N ALA A 243 -0.12 9.58 1.74
CA ALA A 243 1.16 10.28 1.67
C ALA A 243 1.09 11.65 0.94
N LEU A 244 0.59 11.65 -0.29
CA LEU A 244 0.56 12.86 -1.11
C LEU A 244 -0.46 13.89 -0.58
N SER A 245 -1.67 13.44 -0.22
CA SER A 245 -2.71 14.35 0.26
C SER A 245 -2.40 14.89 1.66
N THR A 246 -1.81 14.09 2.56
CA THR A 246 -1.31 14.55 3.86
C THR A 246 -0.28 15.65 3.69
N THR A 247 0.66 15.46 2.77
CA THR A 247 1.68 16.46 2.44
C THR A 247 1.06 17.74 1.86
N GLN A 248 0.08 17.61 0.98
CA GLN A 248 -0.66 18.76 0.43
C GLN A 248 -1.35 19.57 1.54
N ILE A 249 -2.00 18.91 2.48
CA ILE A 249 -2.65 19.56 3.63
C ILE A 249 -1.61 20.31 4.48
N LEU A 250 -0.47 19.68 4.79
CA LEU A 250 0.59 20.32 5.55
C LEU A 250 1.20 21.52 4.82
N MET A 251 1.44 21.43 3.50
CA MET A 251 1.94 22.51 2.67
C MET A 251 0.94 23.69 2.57
N ASN A 252 -0.37 23.39 2.56
CA ASN A 252 -1.43 24.41 2.57
C ASN A 252 -1.63 25.04 3.96
N SER A 253 -1.11 24.43 5.05
CA SER A 253 -1.23 24.92 6.42
C SER A 253 -0.19 26.00 6.72
N LYS A 254 -0.33 27.15 6.06
CA LYS A 254 0.57 28.30 6.19
C LYS A 254 0.15 29.23 7.31
N SER A 255 1.13 29.87 7.96
CA SER A 255 0.97 30.92 8.96
C SER A 255 2.23 31.80 8.93
N ASN A 256 2.29 32.87 9.76
CA ASN A 256 3.52 33.67 9.88
C ASN A 256 4.69 32.81 10.38
N ARG A 257 4.43 31.82 11.24
CA ARG A 257 5.44 30.87 11.74
C ARG A 257 5.83 29.83 10.68
N PHE A 258 4.92 29.45 9.78
CA PHE A 258 5.10 28.39 8.79
C PHE A 258 4.77 28.86 7.37
N GLU A 259 5.60 29.75 6.83
CA GLU A 259 5.38 30.34 5.49
C GLU A 259 5.35 29.28 4.36
N ASN A 260 6.13 28.20 4.53
CA ASN A 260 6.25 27.10 3.56
C ASN A 260 5.47 25.83 3.95
N GLY A 261 4.48 25.96 4.87
CA GLY A 261 3.67 24.87 5.35
C GLY A 261 4.07 24.37 6.73
N LEU A 262 3.09 23.81 7.45
CA LEU A 262 3.24 23.37 8.82
C LEU A 262 4.28 22.24 8.94
N GLY A 263 5.28 22.44 9.81
CA GLY A 263 6.33 21.45 10.04
C GLY A 263 7.43 21.42 8.98
N ASN A 264 7.47 22.38 8.06
CA ASN A 264 8.51 22.47 7.02
C ASN A 264 9.75 23.29 7.45
N ASP A 265 10.08 23.32 8.73
CA ASP A 265 11.27 24.03 9.22
C ASP A 265 12.59 23.45 8.69
N SER A 266 12.59 22.15 8.40
CA SER A 266 13.75 21.44 7.84
C SER A 266 13.88 21.59 6.32
N GLY A 267 12.84 22.01 5.62
CA GLY A 267 12.76 21.92 4.16
C GLY A 267 12.49 20.52 3.61
N GLU A 268 12.22 19.54 4.47
CA GLU A 268 12.05 18.13 4.06
C GLU A 268 10.59 17.75 3.71
N LEU A 269 9.63 18.64 3.97
CA LEU A 269 8.24 18.38 3.62
C LEU A 269 8.06 18.32 2.10
N GLY A 270 7.56 17.21 1.63
CA GLY A 270 7.36 16.93 0.22
C GLY A 270 8.50 16.17 -0.46
N HIS A 271 9.66 16.06 0.16
CA HIS A 271 10.83 15.34 -0.38
C HIS A 271 10.82 13.84 -0.02
N ASN A 272 11.74 13.09 -0.64
CA ASN A 272 11.96 11.66 -0.38
C ASN A 272 10.76 10.77 -0.73
N LEU A 273 10.00 11.13 -1.76
CA LEU A 273 8.88 10.32 -2.24
C LEU A 273 9.38 8.96 -2.74
N MET A 274 8.84 7.90 -2.17
CA MET A 274 9.11 6.50 -2.51
C MET A 274 7.82 5.79 -2.94
N ASP A 275 7.97 4.72 -3.72
CA ASP A 275 6.96 3.71 -4.00
C ASP A 275 7.65 2.37 -4.25
N HIS A 276 6.94 1.26 -4.34
CA HIS A 276 7.52 -0.01 -4.77
C HIS A 276 7.53 -0.10 -6.30
N THR A 277 8.59 -0.69 -6.87
CA THR A 277 8.47 -1.19 -8.25
C THR A 277 7.52 -2.39 -8.26
N TYR A 278 6.78 -2.56 -9.34
CA TYR A 278 5.76 -3.61 -9.45
C TYR A 278 5.49 -3.98 -10.91
N ARG A 279 4.96 -5.19 -11.15
CA ARG A 279 4.75 -5.78 -12.47
C ARG A 279 6.05 -6.07 -13.22
N VAL A 280 7.02 -6.55 -12.47
CA VAL A 280 8.25 -7.16 -12.96
C VAL A 280 8.28 -8.61 -12.48
N GLY A 281 8.54 -9.58 -13.37
CA GLY A 281 8.53 -10.98 -12.98
C GLY A 281 8.40 -11.94 -14.16
N ALA A 282 7.75 -13.08 -13.96
CA ALA A 282 7.53 -14.08 -14.99
C ALA A 282 6.20 -14.81 -14.83
N MET A 283 5.74 -15.39 -15.93
CA MET A 283 4.56 -16.27 -16.00
C MET A 283 4.85 -17.43 -16.93
N GLY A 284 4.36 -18.62 -16.56
CA GLY A 284 4.48 -19.83 -17.40
C GLY A 284 3.23 -20.70 -17.32
N LYS A 285 3.15 -21.69 -18.21
CA LYS A 285 2.14 -22.74 -18.22
C LYS A 285 2.61 -23.93 -17.40
N VAL A 286 1.69 -24.60 -16.72
CA VAL A 286 1.94 -25.82 -15.96
C VAL A 286 1.18 -26.95 -16.62
N ASP A 287 1.90 -28.00 -17.02
CA ASP A 287 1.28 -29.21 -17.56
C ASP A 287 0.76 -30.11 -16.44
N GLY A 288 -0.23 -30.91 -16.76
CA GLY A 288 -0.91 -31.78 -15.79
C GLY A 288 -1.97 -31.04 -14.98
N PHE A 289 -2.50 -31.70 -13.98
CA PHE A 289 -3.61 -31.19 -13.15
C PHE A 289 -4.87 -30.82 -13.94
N ASP A 290 -5.09 -31.40 -15.12
CA ASP A 290 -6.25 -31.11 -15.97
C ASP A 290 -7.57 -31.53 -15.30
N ASP A 291 -7.52 -32.55 -14.46
CA ASP A 291 -8.60 -33.04 -13.60
C ASP A 291 -8.88 -32.15 -12.38
N LYS A 292 -8.03 -31.17 -12.09
CA LYS A 292 -8.15 -30.28 -10.96
C LYS A 292 -8.79 -28.97 -11.34
N TYR A 293 -9.71 -28.53 -10.50
CA TYR A 293 -10.39 -27.25 -10.61
C TYR A 293 -10.69 -26.73 -9.22
N TYR A 294 -10.76 -25.41 -9.06
CA TYR A 294 -11.22 -24.80 -7.82
C TYR A 294 -12.33 -23.77 -8.10
N LYS A 295 -13.31 -23.75 -7.23
CA LYS A 295 -14.41 -22.78 -7.28
C LYS A 295 -14.04 -21.54 -6.47
N GLY A 296 -14.39 -20.40 -7.04
CA GLY A 296 -14.08 -19.11 -6.43
C GLY A 296 -12.57 -18.84 -6.43
N ARG A 297 -12.21 -17.61 -6.16
CA ARG A 297 -10.84 -17.21 -6.01
C ARG A 297 -10.58 -16.94 -4.54
N ARG A 298 -9.59 -17.61 -3.99
CA ARG A 298 -8.99 -17.26 -2.73
C ARG A 298 -8.43 -15.81 -2.81
N PRO A 299 -8.66 -14.99 -1.78
CA PRO A 299 -8.02 -13.68 -1.72
C PRO A 299 -6.51 -13.88 -1.53
N ASN A 300 -5.71 -13.31 -2.38
CA ASN A 300 -4.26 -13.45 -2.45
C ASN A 300 -3.76 -14.83 -2.91
N GLY A 301 -2.48 -14.86 -3.21
CA GLY A 301 -1.74 -16.01 -3.68
C GLY A 301 -0.64 -16.37 -2.72
N ILE A 302 0.52 -16.60 -3.30
CA ILE A 302 1.75 -16.97 -2.57
C ILE A 302 2.60 -15.73 -2.28
N TYR A 303 3.55 -15.92 -1.38
CA TYR A 303 4.62 -14.97 -1.10
C TYR A 303 5.97 -15.70 -0.99
N ILE A 304 7.00 -15.13 -1.62
CA ILE A 304 8.40 -15.52 -1.43
C ILE A 304 9.10 -14.34 -0.76
N PRO A 305 9.50 -14.47 0.52
CA PRO A 305 10.23 -13.42 1.24
C PRO A 305 11.56 -13.06 0.59
N ARG A 306 12.04 -11.87 0.89
CA ARG A 306 13.37 -11.41 0.52
C ARG A 306 14.42 -12.42 0.91
N TYR A 307 15.34 -12.73 -0.03
CA TYR A 307 16.47 -13.64 0.13
C TYR A 307 17.80 -13.04 -0.35
N VAL A 308 17.77 -11.84 -0.90
CA VAL A 308 18.95 -11.08 -1.33
C VAL A 308 19.24 -9.94 -0.37
N ASN A 309 20.50 -9.62 -0.14
CA ASN A 309 20.96 -8.58 0.79
C ASN A 309 20.35 -8.73 2.21
N ILE A 310 20.22 -9.95 2.70
CA ILE A 310 19.80 -10.24 4.08
C ILE A 310 21.00 -10.43 5.01
N ASP A 311 22.12 -10.87 4.45
CA ASP A 311 23.41 -11.08 5.13
C ASP A 311 24.57 -10.94 4.13
N GLU A 312 25.82 -11.10 4.61
CA GLU A 312 27.00 -11.00 3.76
C GLU A 312 27.07 -12.08 2.66
N LYS A 313 26.42 -13.25 2.84
CA LYS A 313 26.43 -14.34 1.85
C LYS A 313 25.46 -14.07 0.69
N SER A 314 24.42 -13.36 0.97
CA SER A 314 23.35 -13.02 0.00
C SER A 314 23.53 -11.62 -0.60
N LYS A 315 24.66 -10.95 -0.30
CA LYS A 315 24.94 -9.59 -0.70
C LYS A 315 25.15 -9.47 -2.22
N SER A 316 24.44 -8.52 -2.81
CA SER A 316 24.60 -8.13 -4.22
C SER A 316 25.61 -6.99 -4.34
N ASP A 317 26.41 -7.03 -5.39
CA ASP A 317 27.29 -5.94 -5.84
C ASP A 317 26.64 -4.99 -6.84
N LYS A 318 25.44 -5.33 -7.31
CA LYS A 318 24.72 -4.60 -8.36
C LYS A 318 23.71 -3.58 -7.83
N PHE A 319 23.19 -3.80 -6.62
CA PHE A 319 22.19 -2.95 -6.00
C PHE A 319 22.19 -3.10 -4.48
N VAL A 320 21.63 -2.13 -3.79
CA VAL A 320 21.30 -2.19 -2.36
C VAL A 320 19.82 -2.50 -2.15
N ARG A 321 19.43 -2.86 -0.93
CA ARG A 321 18.07 -3.25 -0.53
C ARG A 321 17.66 -4.61 -1.11
N GLY A 322 16.37 -4.79 -1.38
CA GLY A 322 15.89 -6.08 -1.85
C GLY A 322 14.48 -6.07 -2.42
N PHE A 323 13.99 -7.28 -2.63
CA PHE A 323 12.66 -7.55 -3.16
C PHE A 323 12.10 -8.85 -2.61
N GLY A 324 10.78 -8.97 -2.64
CA GLY A 324 10.05 -10.21 -2.43
C GLY A 324 9.08 -10.46 -3.58
N PHE A 325 8.57 -11.68 -3.72
CA PHE A 325 7.62 -12.02 -4.77
C PHE A 325 6.22 -12.30 -4.22
N GLN A 326 5.23 -11.85 -4.97
CA GLN A 326 3.84 -12.27 -4.84
C GLN A 326 3.39 -12.95 -6.13
N GLY A 327 2.46 -13.88 -6.05
CA GLY A 327 2.01 -14.60 -7.24
C GLY A 327 0.86 -15.55 -6.96
N SER A 328 0.45 -16.29 -7.94
CA SER A 328 -0.54 -17.36 -7.77
C SER A 328 -0.60 -18.32 -8.94
N GLY A 329 -1.03 -19.55 -8.66
CA GLY A 329 -1.49 -20.50 -9.65
C GLY A 329 -2.97 -20.26 -9.99
N PHE A 330 -3.31 -20.26 -11.26
CA PHE A 330 -4.69 -20.08 -11.74
C PHE A 330 -4.95 -20.81 -13.04
N ARG A 331 -6.21 -21.13 -13.29
CA ARG A 331 -6.65 -21.58 -14.63
C ARG A 331 -7.21 -20.39 -15.37
N GLY A 332 -6.68 -20.15 -16.56
CA GLY A 332 -7.24 -19.17 -17.48
C GLY A 332 -8.57 -19.71 -17.99
N GLY A 333 -9.69 -19.07 -17.63
CA GLY A 333 -10.90 -19.24 -18.44
C GLY A 333 -10.66 -18.64 -19.83
N ASN A 334 -11.41 -19.11 -20.82
CA ASN A 334 -11.31 -18.52 -22.14
C ASN A 334 -11.67 -17.02 -22.06
N PRO A 335 -10.87 -16.14 -22.62
CA PRO A 335 -11.11 -14.71 -22.52
C PRO A 335 -12.46 -14.36 -23.14
N ALA A 336 -13.17 -13.45 -22.48
CA ALA A 336 -14.41 -12.85 -23.01
C ALA A 336 -14.21 -12.09 -24.35
N ASN A 337 -13.02 -12.14 -24.91
CA ASN A 337 -12.58 -11.47 -26.14
C ASN A 337 -12.47 -12.42 -27.34
N ILE A 338 -13.02 -13.63 -27.27
CA ILE A 338 -13.10 -14.47 -28.48
C ILE A 338 -14.17 -13.85 -29.36
N GLU A 339 -13.75 -13.36 -30.51
CA GLU A 339 -14.63 -12.99 -31.61
C GLU A 339 -15.24 -14.26 -32.21
N SER A 340 -16.17 -14.86 -31.50
CA SER A 340 -16.85 -16.09 -31.83
C SER A 340 -18.28 -16.03 -31.34
N PHE A 341 -19.19 -16.77 -31.95
CA PHE A 341 -20.60 -16.83 -31.56
C PHE A 341 -21.13 -18.28 -31.65
N GLY A 342 -22.33 -18.49 -31.12
CA GLY A 342 -23.01 -19.79 -31.22
C GLY A 342 -22.46 -20.88 -30.31
N ALA A 343 -22.45 -22.12 -30.76
CA ALA A 343 -22.04 -23.30 -29.96
C ALA A 343 -20.57 -23.25 -29.60
N ASP A 344 -19.70 -22.95 -30.56
CA ASP A 344 -18.25 -22.88 -30.36
C ASP A 344 -17.85 -21.85 -29.30
N TYR A 345 -18.52 -20.70 -29.28
CA TYR A 345 -18.32 -19.71 -28.22
C TYR A 345 -18.74 -20.24 -26.86
N LYS A 346 -19.92 -20.86 -26.75
CA LYS A 346 -20.39 -21.45 -25.50
C LYS A 346 -19.45 -22.54 -25.02
N ASP A 347 -19.00 -23.42 -25.88
CA ASP A 347 -18.04 -24.48 -25.54
C ASP A 347 -16.69 -23.91 -25.07
N SER A 348 -16.22 -22.85 -25.73
CA SER A 348 -14.96 -22.23 -25.42
C SER A 348 -14.96 -21.58 -24.00
N ILE A 349 -16.09 -20.98 -23.59
CA ILE A 349 -16.22 -20.36 -22.25
C ILE A 349 -16.49 -21.37 -21.14
N LEU A 350 -16.97 -22.57 -21.48
CA LEU A 350 -17.23 -23.65 -20.51
C LEU A 350 -15.98 -24.47 -20.19
N LYS A 351 -15.02 -24.55 -21.11
CA LYS A 351 -13.77 -25.31 -20.90
C LYS A 351 -12.82 -24.53 -19.98
N PRO A 352 -12.32 -25.14 -18.89
CA PRO A 352 -11.25 -24.54 -18.12
C PRO A 352 -10.00 -24.41 -19.00
N GLY A 353 -9.36 -23.24 -18.98
CA GLY A 353 -8.08 -23.07 -19.68
C GLY A 353 -6.94 -23.85 -19.01
N PRO A 354 -5.72 -23.82 -19.57
CA PRO A 354 -4.55 -24.44 -18.95
C PRO A 354 -4.22 -23.78 -17.61
N TRP A 355 -3.59 -24.56 -16.74
CA TRP A 355 -2.99 -24.00 -15.56
C TRP A 355 -1.83 -23.08 -15.91
N LYS A 356 -1.79 -21.94 -15.24
CA LYS A 356 -0.71 -20.97 -15.30
C LYS A 356 -0.26 -20.61 -13.91
N PHE A 357 1.00 -20.23 -13.78
CA PHE A 357 1.54 -19.67 -12.57
C PHE A 357 2.29 -18.39 -12.91
N PHE A 358 2.10 -17.36 -12.12
CA PHE A 358 2.87 -16.13 -12.25
C PHE A 358 3.44 -15.70 -10.90
N ILE A 359 4.60 -15.06 -10.96
CA ILE A 359 5.19 -14.32 -9.84
C ILE A 359 5.60 -12.93 -10.30
N THR A 360 5.45 -11.98 -9.41
CA THR A 360 5.83 -10.58 -9.63
C THR A 360 6.53 -10.04 -8.40
N GLY A 361 7.66 -9.39 -8.58
CA GLY A 361 8.45 -8.80 -7.52
C GLY A 361 7.85 -7.46 -7.05
N PHE A 362 8.16 -7.15 -5.80
CA PHE A 362 8.05 -5.83 -5.20
C PHE A 362 9.43 -5.45 -4.69
N ALA A 363 10.04 -4.42 -5.27
CA ALA A 363 11.34 -3.94 -4.85
C ALA A 363 11.23 -2.63 -4.08
N GLU A 364 12.19 -2.44 -3.17
CA GLU A 364 12.35 -1.21 -2.44
C GLU A 364 12.75 -0.06 -3.37
N CYS A 365 12.24 1.13 -3.08
CA CYS A 365 12.71 2.39 -3.65
C CYS A 365 13.53 3.14 -2.60
N LEU A 366 14.67 3.70 -3.00
CA LEU A 366 15.47 4.53 -2.12
C LEU A 366 14.82 5.91 -1.89
N PRO A 367 15.02 6.53 -0.71
CA PRO A 367 14.48 7.84 -0.38
C PRO A 367 15.29 8.96 -1.05
N TYR A 368 15.17 9.10 -2.37
CA TYR A 368 15.84 10.15 -3.12
C TYR A 368 15.23 11.52 -2.79
N HIS A 369 16.06 12.46 -2.36
CA HIS A 369 15.61 13.79 -1.97
C HIS A 369 14.95 14.57 -3.12
N ASP A 370 15.39 14.35 -4.35
CA ASP A 370 14.84 14.97 -5.55
C ASP A 370 13.56 14.30 -6.10
N ASN A 371 13.14 13.16 -5.52
CA ASN A 371 11.78 12.67 -5.68
C ASN A 371 10.87 13.47 -4.75
N GLN A 372 10.07 14.40 -5.31
CA GLN A 372 9.42 15.42 -4.48
C GLN A 372 8.03 15.84 -4.98
N LEU A 373 7.33 16.48 -4.07
CA LEU A 373 6.05 17.15 -4.28
C LEU A 373 6.20 18.65 -4.08
N SER A 374 5.44 19.43 -4.82
CA SER A 374 5.27 20.86 -4.58
C SER A 374 3.84 21.29 -4.87
N LEU A 375 3.41 22.41 -4.28
CA LEU A 375 2.11 23.00 -4.63
C LEU A 375 2.18 23.65 -6.01
N ASN A 376 1.15 23.44 -6.81
CA ASN A 376 0.95 24.12 -8.08
C ASN A 376 -0.19 25.14 -7.92
N ASN A 377 0.18 26.40 -7.80
CA ASN A 377 -0.78 27.48 -7.63
C ASN A 377 -1.46 27.91 -8.96
N ASP A 378 -0.92 27.48 -10.10
CA ASP A 378 -1.46 27.80 -11.42
C ASP A 378 -2.59 26.83 -11.81
N VAL A 379 -2.65 25.66 -11.18
CA VAL A 379 -3.67 24.64 -11.41
C VAL A 379 -4.42 24.38 -10.11
N LEU A 380 -5.63 24.89 -10.02
CA LEU A 380 -6.48 24.70 -8.84
C LEU A 380 -7.44 23.50 -9.05
N ASP A 381 -7.77 22.85 -7.95
CA ASP A 381 -8.84 21.85 -7.96
C ASP A 381 -10.24 22.51 -8.01
N LYS A 382 -11.28 21.71 -8.08
CA LYS A 382 -12.67 22.20 -8.16
C LYS A 382 -13.17 22.92 -6.90
N TRP A 383 -12.39 22.94 -5.83
CA TRP A 383 -12.64 23.67 -4.59
C TRP A 383 -11.73 24.90 -4.43
N GLY A 384 -10.96 25.23 -5.46
CA GLY A 384 -10.06 26.39 -5.48
C GLY A 384 -8.76 26.21 -4.72
N GLN A 385 -8.37 24.97 -4.41
CA GLN A 385 -7.11 24.68 -3.72
C GLN A 385 -5.98 24.42 -4.73
N PRO A 386 -4.73 24.84 -4.42
CA PRO A 386 -3.57 24.44 -5.20
C PRO A 386 -3.45 22.94 -5.32
N THR A 387 -3.20 22.44 -6.53
CA THR A 387 -2.96 21.02 -6.77
C THR A 387 -1.51 20.64 -6.51
N LEU A 388 -1.15 19.38 -6.67
CA LEU A 388 0.23 18.91 -6.54
C LEU A 388 0.93 18.84 -7.90
N THR A 389 2.18 19.27 -7.91
CA THR A 389 3.18 18.87 -8.91
C THR A 389 4.03 17.75 -8.32
N ILE A 390 4.16 16.65 -9.06
CA ILE A 390 4.90 15.45 -8.68
C ILE A 390 6.12 15.32 -9.60
N ASP A 391 7.31 15.25 -9.01
CA ASP A 391 8.58 15.02 -9.69
C ASP A 391 9.25 13.80 -9.08
N ALA A 392 9.05 12.62 -9.66
CA ALA A 392 9.56 11.38 -9.10
C ALA A 392 9.84 10.34 -10.19
N GLU A 393 10.90 9.56 -9.99
CA GLU A 393 11.28 8.46 -10.88
C GLU A 393 11.99 7.34 -10.13
N PHE A 394 11.98 6.14 -10.70
CA PHE A 394 12.86 5.05 -10.31
C PHE A 394 14.23 5.24 -10.98
N LYS A 395 15.31 5.14 -10.19
CA LYS A 395 16.67 5.39 -10.67
C LYS A 395 17.45 4.08 -10.90
N ALA A 396 18.77 4.18 -10.95
CA ALA A 396 19.64 3.05 -11.32
C ALA A 396 19.48 1.85 -10.38
N ASN A 397 19.31 2.08 -9.07
CA ASN A 397 19.13 1.00 -8.10
C ASN A 397 17.86 0.20 -8.36
N GLU A 398 16.72 0.87 -8.54
CA GLU A 398 15.43 0.21 -8.79
C GLU A 398 15.42 -0.52 -10.14
N LYS A 399 16.08 0.05 -11.16
CA LYS A 399 16.25 -0.61 -12.47
C LYS A 399 17.09 -1.89 -12.37
N ALA A 400 18.16 -1.87 -11.55
CA ALA A 400 18.98 -3.05 -11.31
C ALA A 400 18.20 -4.12 -10.52
N LEU A 401 17.42 -3.72 -9.51
CA LEU A 401 16.50 -4.61 -8.79
C LEU A 401 15.48 -5.25 -9.74
N ASN A 402 14.85 -4.48 -10.61
CA ASN A 402 13.87 -4.98 -11.58
C ASN A 402 14.48 -6.02 -12.52
N LYS A 403 15.68 -5.77 -13.01
CA LYS A 403 16.39 -6.74 -13.87
C LYS A 403 16.61 -8.07 -13.12
N GLN A 404 17.08 -8.01 -11.88
CA GLN A 404 17.31 -9.21 -11.06
C GLN A 404 16.00 -9.94 -10.73
N ILE A 405 14.92 -9.20 -10.44
CA ILE A 405 13.58 -9.77 -10.22
C ILE A 405 13.13 -10.58 -11.44
N GLN A 406 13.28 -10.04 -12.65
CA GLN A 406 12.88 -10.73 -13.88
C GLN A 406 13.71 -11.98 -14.12
N GLU A 407 15.04 -11.90 -13.98
CA GLU A 407 15.98 -13.02 -14.12
C GLU A 407 15.64 -14.14 -13.12
N ASP A 408 15.52 -13.81 -11.84
CA ASP A 408 15.19 -14.77 -10.78
C ASP A 408 13.80 -15.41 -10.95
N ALA A 409 12.82 -14.62 -11.40
CA ALA A 409 11.48 -15.12 -11.66
C ALA A 409 11.46 -16.16 -12.81
N VAL A 410 12.15 -15.87 -13.91
CA VAL A 410 12.27 -16.80 -15.04
C VAL A 410 12.96 -18.08 -14.58
N GLU A 411 14.11 -17.96 -13.91
CA GLU A 411 14.87 -19.11 -13.42
C GLU A 411 14.05 -20.00 -12.47
N MET A 412 13.33 -19.41 -11.52
CA MET A 412 12.48 -20.17 -10.61
C MET A 412 11.39 -20.95 -11.32
N LEU A 413 10.76 -20.36 -12.36
CA LEU A 413 9.73 -21.04 -13.13
C LEU A 413 10.29 -22.13 -14.04
N GLU A 414 11.48 -21.94 -14.62
CA GLU A 414 12.20 -22.96 -15.39
C GLU A 414 12.53 -24.18 -14.52
N LYS A 415 13.11 -23.95 -13.36
CA LYS A 415 13.42 -25.02 -12.39
C LYS A 415 12.18 -25.74 -11.86
N ALA A 416 11.03 -25.05 -11.81
CA ALA A 416 9.77 -25.66 -11.46
C ALA A 416 9.12 -26.42 -12.64
N GLY A 417 9.79 -26.49 -13.82
CA GLY A 417 9.34 -27.25 -14.99
C GLY A 417 8.19 -26.62 -15.76
N LEU A 418 7.97 -25.31 -15.62
CA LEU A 418 6.95 -24.61 -16.39
C LEU A 418 7.37 -24.48 -17.85
N LYS A 419 6.36 -24.33 -18.72
CA LYS A 419 6.53 -24.14 -20.17
C LYS A 419 6.04 -22.77 -20.61
N ASP A 420 6.44 -22.35 -21.81
CA ASP A 420 6.07 -21.07 -22.41
C ASP A 420 6.29 -19.91 -21.42
N ILE A 421 7.43 -19.89 -20.77
CA ILE A 421 7.76 -18.90 -19.76
C ILE A 421 7.99 -17.56 -20.44
N LEU A 422 7.27 -16.54 -19.97
CA LEU A 422 7.39 -15.15 -20.38
C LEU A 422 7.87 -14.32 -19.20
N GLY A 423 9.11 -13.85 -19.24
CA GLY A 423 9.60 -12.80 -18.38
C GLY A 423 9.01 -11.46 -18.80
N PHE A 424 8.72 -10.59 -17.84
CA PHE A 424 8.17 -9.26 -18.11
C PHE A 424 8.69 -8.21 -17.15
N ASP A 425 8.99 -7.03 -17.67
CA ASP A 425 9.02 -5.75 -16.98
C ASP A 425 8.07 -4.80 -17.72
N LYS A 426 7.09 -4.26 -17.01
CA LYS A 426 6.10 -3.36 -17.61
C LYS A 426 6.54 -1.89 -17.54
N GLU A 427 7.70 -1.63 -16.97
CA GLU A 427 8.29 -0.29 -16.84
C GLU A 427 7.30 0.77 -16.31
N HIS A 428 6.45 0.34 -15.37
CA HIS A 428 5.48 1.26 -14.77
C HIS A 428 6.19 2.36 -13.95
N PRO A 429 5.71 3.59 -14.04
CA PRO A 429 6.26 4.68 -13.24
C PRO A 429 5.89 4.54 -11.76
N PRO A 430 6.50 5.34 -10.85
CA PRO A 430 6.07 5.45 -9.47
C PRO A 430 4.58 5.79 -9.33
N GLY A 431 3.99 5.41 -8.20
CA GLY A 431 2.55 5.49 -7.94
C GLY A 431 1.78 4.24 -8.39
N TYR A 432 2.33 3.45 -9.32
CA TYR A 432 1.70 2.21 -9.75
C TYR A 432 1.72 1.13 -8.67
N GLY A 433 2.75 1.10 -7.82
CA GLY A 433 2.85 0.21 -6.67
C GLY A 433 1.80 0.48 -5.60
N VAL A 434 1.15 1.65 -5.64
CA VAL A 434 0.11 2.15 -4.71
C VAL A 434 0.57 2.20 -3.24
N HIS A 435 1.87 2.31 -3.03
CA HIS A 435 2.53 2.32 -1.73
C HIS A 435 3.35 3.60 -1.54
N GLU A 436 2.77 4.75 -1.86
CA GLU A 436 3.44 6.04 -1.75
C GLU A 436 3.87 6.32 -0.31
N MET A 437 5.16 6.65 -0.12
CA MET A 437 5.80 6.82 1.19
C MET A 437 6.77 8.02 1.18
N GLY A 438 7.13 8.52 2.37
CA GLY A 438 8.30 9.37 2.60
C GLY A 438 8.05 10.83 2.86
N THR A 439 7.19 11.48 2.21
CA THR A 439 6.99 12.92 2.01
C THR A 439 6.86 13.83 3.27
N ALA A 440 6.76 13.25 4.46
CA ALA A 440 6.85 13.91 5.77
C ALA A 440 7.56 12.98 6.76
N ARG A 441 8.75 12.51 6.39
CA ARG A 441 9.45 11.42 7.08
C ARG A 441 9.70 11.67 8.55
N MET A 442 9.73 10.57 9.32
CA MET A 442 10.20 10.53 10.69
C MET A 442 11.73 10.65 10.77
N GLY A 443 12.24 11.17 11.89
CA GLY A 443 13.66 11.21 12.20
C GLY A 443 13.92 11.69 13.60
N ARG A 444 15.19 11.66 14.03
CA ARG A 444 15.61 12.13 15.36
C ARG A 444 15.89 13.62 15.37
N ASP A 445 16.39 14.15 14.29
CA ASP A 445 16.82 15.53 14.15
C ASP A 445 15.74 16.35 13.41
N PRO A 446 15.18 17.41 14.04
CA PRO A 446 14.21 18.29 13.40
C PRO A 446 14.78 19.08 12.20
N LYS A 447 16.08 19.08 11.98
CA LYS A 447 16.71 19.69 10.81
C LYS A 447 16.68 18.80 9.56
N THR A 448 16.42 17.51 9.73
CA THR A 448 16.46 16.52 8.66
C THR A 448 15.20 15.68 8.56
N SER A 449 14.15 16.05 9.30
CA SER A 449 12.87 15.33 9.32
C SER A 449 11.72 16.25 9.72
N VAL A 450 10.52 15.85 9.32
CA VAL A 450 9.26 16.56 9.65
C VAL A 450 8.69 16.06 10.98
N LEU A 451 8.84 14.76 11.26
CA LEU A 451 8.22 14.07 12.39
C LEU A 451 9.29 13.50 13.33
N ASN A 452 8.99 13.49 14.61
CA ASN A 452 9.79 12.82 15.62
C ASN A 452 9.51 11.30 15.70
N GLY A 453 10.19 10.61 16.62
CA GLY A 453 10.05 9.17 16.85
C GLY A 453 8.67 8.70 17.33
N PHE A 454 7.74 9.60 17.66
CA PHE A 454 6.36 9.32 18.03
C PHE A 454 5.33 9.80 16.99
N ASN A 455 5.79 10.10 15.77
CA ASN A 455 4.96 10.60 14.67
C ASN A 455 4.37 12.00 14.89
N GLN A 456 4.87 12.75 15.85
CA GLN A 456 4.48 14.15 16.07
C GLN A 456 5.27 15.05 15.12
N VAL A 457 4.63 16.06 14.57
CA VAL A 457 5.34 17.17 13.90
C VAL A 457 6.26 17.83 14.93
N HIS A 458 7.55 17.95 14.60
CA HIS A 458 8.55 18.50 15.56
C HIS A 458 8.13 19.84 16.15
N ALA A 459 7.61 20.73 15.31
CA ALA A 459 7.23 22.10 15.69
C ALA A 459 5.78 22.24 16.18
N ALA A 460 4.96 21.17 16.12
CA ALA A 460 3.56 21.18 16.57
C ALA A 460 3.21 19.82 17.18
N LYS A 461 3.59 19.61 18.44
CA LYS A 461 3.54 18.30 19.12
C LYS A 461 2.15 17.67 19.24
N ASN A 462 1.10 18.42 19.02
CA ASN A 462 -0.28 17.90 19.01
C ASN A 462 -0.79 17.51 17.63
N VAL A 463 0.10 17.55 16.61
CA VAL A 463 -0.19 17.06 15.24
C VAL A 463 0.59 15.77 14.99
N PHE A 464 -0.11 14.75 14.50
CA PHE A 464 0.43 13.42 14.21
C PHE A 464 0.21 13.05 12.74
N VAL A 465 1.19 12.39 12.14
CA VAL A 465 1.10 11.80 10.80
C VAL A 465 1.52 10.34 10.89
N THR A 466 0.64 9.42 10.52
CA THR A 466 0.86 7.98 10.67
C THR A 466 0.55 7.15 9.40
N ASP A 467 0.29 7.82 8.30
CA ASP A 467 0.15 7.20 6.97
C ASP A 467 1.50 7.08 6.25
N GLY A 468 1.49 6.81 4.94
CA GLY A 468 2.70 6.67 4.15
C GLY A 468 3.66 7.86 4.20
N ALA A 469 3.17 9.07 4.46
CA ALA A 469 4.00 10.26 4.54
C ALA A 469 5.09 10.15 5.63
N CYS A 470 4.80 9.47 6.75
CA CYS A 470 5.73 9.36 7.88
C CYS A 470 6.91 8.42 7.65
N MET A 471 6.88 7.61 6.60
CA MET A 471 7.85 6.54 6.38
C MET A 471 9.23 7.09 6.02
N THR A 472 10.28 6.43 6.53
CA THR A 472 11.67 6.85 6.35
C THR A 472 12.42 5.98 5.34
N SER A 473 11.93 4.74 5.12
CA SER A 473 12.30 3.82 4.04
C SER A 473 11.05 3.10 3.55
N SER A 474 11.15 2.35 2.44
CA SER A 474 9.98 1.68 1.84
C SER A 474 9.83 0.22 2.21
N SER A 475 10.92 -0.49 2.60
CA SER A 475 10.95 -1.96 2.66
C SER A 475 10.58 -2.61 1.30
N CYS A 476 10.54 -3.94 1.22
CA CYS A 476 10.02 -4.67 0.06
C CYS A 476 8.69 -5.38 0.34
N VAL A 477 8.09 -5.14 1.51
CA VAL A 477 6.80 -5.72 1.90
C VAL A 477 5.71 -4.66 1.98
N ASN A 478 4.46 -5.08 1.79
CA ASN A 478 3.32 -4.17 1.79
C ASN A 478 3.22 -3.39 3.12
N PRO A 479 3.10 -2.06 3.11
CA PRO A 479 3.30 -1.23 4.29
C PRO A 479 2.07 -1.09 5.20
N SER A 480 0.87 -1.52 4.77
CA SER A 480 -0.38 -1.21 5.46
C SER A 480 -0.44 -1.71 6.92
N LEU A 481 0.13 -2.88 7.22
CA LEU A 481 0.21 -3.37 8.60
C LEU A 481 1.09 -2.46 9.47
N THR A 482 2.19 -1.98 8.90
CA THR A 482 3.11 -1.04 9.58
C THR A 482 2.43 0.30 9.86
N TYR A 483 1.67 0.86 8.90
CA TYR A 483 0.88 2.07 9.14
C TYR A 483 -0.11 1.90 10.30
N MET A 484 -0.82 0.76 10.34
CA MET A 484 -1.76 0.46 11.43
C MET A 484 -1.06 0.34 12.79
N ALA A 485 0.10 -0.32 12.83
CA ALA A 485 0.89 -0.47 14.07
C ALA A 485 1.45 0.88 14.54
N ILE A 486 2.01 1.68 13.64
CA ILE A 486 2.48 3.05 13.91
C ILE A 486 1.32 3.92 14.43
N THR A 487 0.13 3.84 13.80
CA THR A 487 -1.06 4.60 14.23
C THR A 487 -1.49 4.21 15.63
N ALA A 488 -1.53 2.93 15.96
CA ALA A 488 -1.89 2.46 17.30
C ALA A 488 -0.88 2.96 18.35
N ARG A 489 0.42 2.91 18.04
CA ARG A 489 1.49 3.42 18.90
C ARG A 489 1.37 4.93 19.11
N ALA A 490 1.20 5.69 18.03
CA ALA A 490 1.07 7.15 18.09
C ALA A 490 -0.20 7.59 18.84
N ALA A 491 -1.33 6.91 18.63
CA ALA A 491 -2.57 7.20 19.35
C ALA A 491 -2.44 6.95 20.87
N ASN A 492 -1.79 5.85 21.27
CA ASN A 492 -1.51 5.59 22.67
C ASN A 492 -0.60 6.67 23.30
N HIS A 493 0.44 7.09 22.56
CA HIS A 493 1.33 8.17 22.97
C HIS A 493 0.55 9.49 23.11
N ALA A 494 -0.25 9.85 22.11
CA ALA A 494 -1.06 11.07 22.11
C ALA A 494 -1.98 11.16 23.35
N VAL A 495 -2.67 10.07 23.68
CA VAL A 495 -3.53 10.00 24.88
C VAL A 495 -2.71 10.13 26.16
N SER A 496 -1.51 9.52 26.22
CA SER A 496 -0.62 9.64 27.37
C SER A 496 -0.17 11.08 27.59
N GLU A 497 0.26 11.76 26.52
CA GLU A 497 0.75 13.14 26.59
C GLU A 497 -0.39 14.13 26.88
N LEU A 498 -1.59 13.89 26.36
CA LEU A 498 -2.78 14.68 26.68
C LEU A 498 -3.13 14.60 28.18
N LYS A 499 -3.07 13.38 28.77
CA LYS A 499 -3.31 13.18 30.20
C LYS A 499 -2.28 13.87 31.08
N LYS A 500 -1.05 14.03 30.61
CA LYS A 500 0.04 14.73 31.27
C LYS A 500 0.01 16.26 31.02
N LEU A 501 -0.91 16.73 30.19
CA LEU A 501 -1.00 18.14 29.76
C LEU A 501 0.24 18.63 28.99
N ASN A 502 0.95 17.73 28.30
CA ASN A 502 2.12 18.07 27.49
C ASN A 502 1.74 18.52 26.07
N ILE A 503 0.50 18.27 25.64
CA ILE A 503 -0.07 18.65 24.35
C ILE A 503 -1.51 19.14 24.48
#